data_8ef0af0f1ec17d1507b16205286aabe3
#
_entry.id   8ef0af0f1ec17d1507b16205286aabe3
#
_cell.length_a   1.000
_cell.length_b   1.000
_cell.length_c   1.000
_cell.angle_alpha   90.00
_cell.angle_beta   90.00
_cell.angle_gamma   90.00
#
_symmetry.space_group_name_H-M   'P 1'
#
loop_
_entity.id
_entity.type
_entity.pdbx_description
1 polymer ?
#
loop_
_entity_poly.entity_id
_entity_poly.type
_entity_poly.pdbx_seq_one_letter_code
_entity_poly.pdbx_strand_id
1 'polypeptide(L)'
;MRNKEIYNLLLLLILGVSMPGWARKHQIVLPSAYDQPSFLVNEDSTVSFCYCGPGKRVSVLGDFQYSGKDSTRYNDMRTRKIKMHRGSDGCFHATTKQLVPETYTYCFRVNGKRKPDLNNNDTAWQMVHKWNIVSVGGTPQADLYLQPEIQGQLIQTKWYDRAENIYRRVNIYLPAGYSAPSLEGRDGERFYPVLYLLHGINGYEGSWSERGRVIQIIENLIACDSITPMIVVMPDCNTGVHEDRPSHHTLWNNVWHYPRLCRDHSLELALEDLMQYMDTTYRVSDQRYIAGFSSGARIAANIVNRYPDKFQAVGLFSPVIYKEQIPQKSQISNHKSQISYHIYMGRSDMFINNGRRFHKRLTKSGIDHFYMESEGAHTWRNWRIYLTDFLERL
;
A
#
# COMPACT_ATOMS: atom_id res chain seq x y z
N MET A 1 21.22 -31.86 -3.51
CA MET A 1 21.33 -33.17 -2.80
C MET A 1 20.61 -33.20 -1.43
N ARG A 2 20.15 -32.09 -0.85
CA ARG A 2 19.49 -32.08 0.48
C ARG A 2 17.99 -32.46 0.46
N ASN A 3 17.28 -32.22 -0.61
CA ASN A 3 15.82 -32.46 -0.66
C ASN A 3 15.38 -33.90 -0.90
N LYS A 4 16.26 -34.74 -1.45
CA LYS A 4 15.92 -36.17 -1.66
C LYS A 4 15.98 -37.01 -0.39
N GLU A 5 16.82 -36.65 0.57
CA GLU A 5 16.92 -37.37 1.84
C GLU A 5 15.73 -37.12 2.77
N ILE A 6 15.12 -35.91 2.71
CA ILE A 6 13.94 -35.58 3.51
C ILE A 6 12.72 -36.35 3.02
N TYR A 7 12.56 -36.53 1.69
CA TYR A 7 11.44 -37.30 1.13
C TYR A 7 11.53 -38.80 1.46
N ASN A 8 12.72 -39.36 1.47
CA ASN A 8 12.92 -40.74 1.84
C ASN A 8 12.68 -41.00 3.34
N LEU A 9 12.94 -40.03 4.21
CA LEU A 9 12.65 -40.13 5.64
C LEU A 9 11.15 -40.06 5.94
N LEU A 10 10.38 -39.24 5.22
CA LEU A 10 8.93 -39.17 5.34
C LEU A 10 8.23 -40.45 4.85
N LEU A 11 8.74 -41.08 3.77
CA LEU A 11 8.17 -42.34 3.24
C LEU A 11 8.39 -43.51 4.18
N LEU A 12 9.50 -43.55 4.91
CA LEU A 12 9.81 -44.61 5.89
C LEU A 12 8.97 -44.51 7.17
N LEU A 13 8.55 -43.30 7.57
CA LEU A 13 7.62 -43.09 8.70
C LEU A 13 6.19 -43.55 8.41
N ILE A 14 5.76 -43.54 7.14
CA ILE A 14 4.42 -43.99 6.72
C ILE A 14 4.34 -45.54 6.66
N LEU A 15 5.49 -46.22 6.50
CA LEU A 15 5.53 -47.69 6.34
C LEU A 15 5.78 -48.49 7.64
N GLY A 16 5.84 -47.83 8.81
CA GLY A 16 5.89 -48.51 10.12
C GLY A 16 7.12 -49.38 10.36
N VAL A 17 8.27 -49.17 9.67
CA VAL A 17 9.49 -49.91 9.86
C VAL A 17 10.29 -49.33 11.02
N SER A 18 10.36 -50.05 12.13
CA SER A 18 11.19 -49.73 13.30
C SER A 18 12.69 -49.97 12.99
N MET A 19 13.46 -48.89 12.93
CA MET A 19 14.92 -48.94 12.87
C MET A 19 15.52 -48.88 14.28
N PRO A 20 16.26 -49.91 14.74
CA PRO A 20 16.92 -49.81 16.02
C PRO A 20 18.23 -49.00 15.89
N GLY A 21 18.39 -48.03 16.75
CA GLY A 21 19.70 -47.41 17.03
C GLY A 21 19.95 -45.97 16.59
N TRP A 22 19.18 -45.41 15.64
CA TRP A 22 19.44 -44.04 15.14
C TRP A 22 18.52 -42.98 15.71
N ALA A 23 17.39 -43.35 16.32
CA ALA A 23 16.32 -42.45 16.79
C ALA A 23 16.65 -41.67 18.08
N ARG A 24 17.81 -41.90 18.71
CA ARG A 24 18.15 -41.26 20.00
C ARG A 24 18.98 -39.99 19.93
N LYS A 25 19.39 -39.50 18.76
CA LYS A 25 20.23 -38.29 18.63
C LYS A 25 19.64 -37.13 17.84
N HIS A 26 18.52 -37.30 17.19
CA HIS A 26 17.80 -36.18 16.56
C HIS A 26 16.36 -36.19 17.05
N GLN A 27 16.10 -35.45 18.09
CA GLN A 27 14.74 -35.02 18.43
C GLN A 27 14.23 -34.25 17.22
N ILE A 28 13.33 -34.83 16.41
CA ILE A 28 12.55 -34.08 15.44
C ILE A 28 11.67 -33.15 16.29
N VAL A 29 12.09 -31.92 16.46
CA VAL A 29 11.24 -30.87 17.02
C VAL A 29 10.16 -30.68 15.96
N LEU A 30 8.97 -31.23 16.20
CA LEU A 30 7.81 -30.87 15.42
C LEU A 30 7.66 -29.35 15.51
N PRO A 31 7.35 -28.66 14.39
CA PRO A 31 7.11 -27.24 14.44
C PRO A 31 6.15 -26.93 15.59
N SER A 32 6.47 -25.93 16.42
CA SER A 32 5.58 -25.54 17.49
C SER A 32 4.24 -25.12 16.87
N ALA A 33 3.14 -25.20 17.61
CA ALA A 33 1.84 -24.70 17.14
C ALA A 33 1.88 -23.23 16.72
N TYR A 34 2.97 -22.52 17.03
CA TYR A 34 3.25 -21.13 16.63
C TYR A 34 3.92 -21.01 15.25
N ASP A 35 4.44 -22.11 14.67
CA ASP A 35 5.11 -22.09 13.36
C ASP A 35 4.13 -22.42 12.19
N GLN A 36 2.87 -22.71 12.50
CA GLN A 36 1.85 -22.97 11.48
C GLN A 36 1.25 -21.65 11.00
N PRO A 37 0.95 -21.53 9.68
CA PRO A 37 0.21 -20.38 9.17
C PRO A 37 -1.09 -20.19 9.95
N SER A 38 -1.34 -18.98 10.40
CA SER A 38 -2.55 -18.63 11.15
C SER A 38 -3.78 -18.42 10.23
N PHE A 39 -3.57 -18.46 8.92
CA PHE A 39 -4.65 -18.44 7.94
C PHE A 39 -4.27 -19.24 6.68
N LEU A 40 -5.29 -19.66 5.95
CA LEU A 40 -5.20 -20.26 4.63
C LEU A 40 -6.26 -19.64 3.73
N VAL A 41 -5.87 -19.17 2.57
CA VAL A 41 -6.80 -18.77 1.50
C VAL A 41 -7.15 -20.02 0.71
N ASN A 42 -8.43 -20.38 0.70
CA ASN A 42 -8.94 -21.57 0.02
C ASN A 42 -9.26 -21.25 -1.47
N GLU A 43 -9.31 -22.29 -2.30
CA GLU A 43 -9.61 -22.17 -3.74
C GLU A 43 -10.96 -21.50 -4.03
N ASP A 44 -11.94 -21.65 -3.14
CA ASP A 44 -13.26 -21.02 -3.24
C ASP A 44 -13.31 -19.58 -2.75
N SER A 45 -12.14 -18.94 -2.54
CA SER A 45 -12.01 -17.58 -2.00
C SER A 45 -12.55 -17.42 -0.58
N THR A 46 -12.72 -18.50 0.19
CA THR A 46 -12.89 -18.42 1.64
C THR A 46 -11.51 -18.31 2.31
N VAL A 47 -11.47 -17.78 3.54
CA VAL A 47 -10.23 -17.73 4.34
C VAL A 47 -10.48 -18.48 5.66
N SER A 48 -9.68 -19.52 5.88
CA SER A 48 -9.66 -20.29 7.13
C SER A 48 -8.65 -19.68 8.08
N PHE A 49 -9.06 -19.32 9.29
CA PHE A 49 -8.22 -18.78 10.36
C PHE A 49 -8.02 -19.77 11.48
N CYS A 50 -6.79 -19.80 12.03
CA CYS A 50 -6.42 -20.60 13.20
C CYS A 50 -5.74 -19.70 14.24
N TYR A 51 -6.14 -19.87 15.52
CA TYR A 51 -5.54 -19.20 16.66
C TYR A 51 -5.23 -20.20 17.77
N CYS A 52 -3.94 -20.47 17.99
CA CYS A 52 -3.44 -21.47 18.96
C CYS A 52 -2.90 -20.80 20.24
N GLY A 53 -3.56 -19.76 20.73
CA GLY A 53 -3.16 -19.05 21.95
C GLY A 53 -4.14 -19.22 23.11
N PRO A 54 -3.80 -18.71 24.30
CA PRO A 54 -4.67 -18.74 25.46
C PRO A 54 -5.91 -17.86 25.23
N GLY A 55 -7.09 -18.37 25.60
CA GLY A 55 -8.35 -17.64 25.49
C GLY A 55 -9.55 -18.51 25.83
N LYS A 56 -10.66 -17.88 26.29
CA LYS A 56 -11.96 -18.51 26.48
C LYS A 56 -12.94 -18.17 25.35
N ARG A 57 -12.81 -16.96 24.78
CA ARG A 57 -13.65 -16.46 23.69
C ARG A 57 -12.74 -15.83 22.64
N VAL A 58 -12.69 -16.41 21.45
CA VAL A 58 -11.89 -15.93 20.34
C VAL A 58 -12.79 -15.62 19.15
N SER A 59 -12.44 -14.59 18.42
CA SER A 59 -13.05 -14.23 17.14
C SER A 59 -12.02 -13.55 16.27
N VAL A 60 -12.18 -13.65 14.96
CA VAL A 60 -11.45 -12.81 13.98
C VAL A 60 -12.32 -11.60 13.62
N LEU A 61 -11.70 -10.44 13.56
CA LEU A 61 -12.28 -9.18 13.08
C LEU A 61 -11.59 -8.82 11.77
N GLY A 62 -12.34 -8.41 10.77
CA GLY A 62 -11.75 -7.92 9.51
C GLY A 62 -12.75 -7.10 8.72
N ASP A 63 -12.25 -6.34 7.77
CA ASP A 63 -13.05 -5.55 6.83
C ASP A 63 -13.59 -6.40 5.66
N PHE A 64 -13.84 -7.69 5.92
CA PHE A 64 -14.26 -8.71 4.97
C PHE A 64 -15.50 -8.31 4.18
N GLN A 65 -15.42 -8.46 2.86
CA GLN A 65 -16.55 -8.32 1.93
C GLN A 65 -16.90 -9.68 1.34
N TYR A 66 -18.14 -10.11 1.53
CA TYR A 66 -18.64 -11.37 1.01
C TYR A 66 -19.15 -11.21 -0.44
N SER A 67 -18.92 -12.23 -1.27
CA SER A 67 -19.51 -12.30 -2.60
C SER A 67 -21.05 -12.33 -2.56
N GLY A 68 -21.71 -11.89 -3.63
CA GLY A 68 -23.16 -11.83 -3.76
C GLY A 68 -23.72 -10.42 -3.62
N LYS A 69 -24.94 -10.27 -3.09
CA LYS A 69 -25.69 -8.99 -3.05
C LYS A 69 -24.99 -7.84 -2.33
N ASP A 70 -24.03 -8.14 -1.44
CA ASP A 70 -23.28 -7.16 -0.66
C ASP A 70 -22.00 -6.66 -1.39
N SER A 71 -21.66 -7.22 -2.55
CA SER A 71 -20.39 -6.94 -3.25
C SER A 71 -20.23 -5.48 -3.72
N THR A 72 -21.34 -4.77 -3.94
CA THR A 72 -21.34 -3.38 -4.41
C THR A 72 -21.19 -2.32 -3.30
N ARG A 73 -21.27 -2.73 -2.03
CA ARG A 73 -21.24 -1.81 -0.87
C ARG A 73 -19.99 -2.01 -0.02
N TYR A 74 -18.84 -2.12 -0.67
CA TYR A 74 -17.58 -2.20 0.06
C TYR A 74 -17.33 -0.95 0.89
N ASN A 75 -17.01 -1.16 2.15
CA ASN A 75 -16.59 -0.12 3.06
C ASN A 75 -15.52 -0.68 4.00
N ASP A 76 -14.25 -0.38 3.72
CA ASP A 76 -13.09 -0.80 4.50
C ASP A 76 -13.04 -0.18 5.93
N MET A 77 -13.99 0.70 6.25
CA MET A 77 -14.20 1.24 7.61
C MET A 77 -15.05 0.33 8.49
N ARG A 78 -15.72 -0.68 7.89
CA ARG A 78 -16.60 -1.61 8.64
C ARG A 78 -15.90 -2.93 8.88
N THR A 79 -15.69 -3.26 10.15
CA THR A 79 -15.20 -4.57 10.55
C THR A 79 -16.34 -5.55 10.78
N ARG A 80 -16.20 -6.77 10.26
CA ARG A 80 -17.05 -7.93 10.54
C ARG A 80 -16.37 -8.79 11.60
N LYS A 81 -17.19 -9.40 12.47
CA LYS A 81 -16.72 -10.30 13.52
C LYS A 81 -17.18 -11.72 13.20
N ILE A 82 -16.23 -12.66 13.14
CA ILE A 82 -16.49 -14.08 12.98
C ILE A 82 -16.07 -14.80 14.26
N LYS A 83 -17.00 -15.51 14.89
CA LYS A 83 -16.73 -16.30 16.10
C LYS A 83 -15.89 -17.51 15.72
N MET A 84 -14.85 -17.77 16.51
CA MET A 84 -14.01 -18.96 16.34
C MET A 84 -14.42 -20.04 17.33
N HIS A 85 -14.30 -21.30 16.91
CA HIS A 85 -14.64 -22.47 17.70
C HIS A 85 -13.39 -23.27 18.03
N ARG A 86 -13.31 -23.81 19.24
CA ARG A 86 -12.17 -24.63 19.67
C ARG A 86 -12.26 -26.00 19.03
N GLY A 87 -11.21 -26.39 18.32
CA GLY A 87 -11.04 -27.70 17.73
C GLY A 87 -10.48 -28.75 18.71
N SER A 88 -10.40 -30.00 18.26
CA SER A 88 -9.79 -31.11 18.99
C SER A 88 -8.26 -30.95 19.16
N ASP A 89 -7.63 -30.16 18.30
CA ASP A 89 -6.22 -29.76 18.36
C ASP A 89 -5.93 -28.69 19.44
N GLY A 90 -6.97 -28.22 20.15
CA GLY A 90 -6.87 -27.20 21.17
C GLY A 90 -6.82 -25.77 20.64
N CYS A 91 -6.74 -25.55 19.32
CA CYS A 91 -6.76 -24.26 18.67
C CYS A 91 -8.18 -23.78 18.37
N PHE A 92 -8.34 -22.50 18.07
CA PHE A 92 -9.62 -21.92 17.66
C PHE A 92 -9.61 -21.72 16.14
N HIS A 93 -10.69 -22.15 15.49
CA HIS A 93 -10.84 -22.12 14.03
C HIS A 93 -12.09 -21.35 13.61
N ALA A 94 -12.00 -20.67 12.49
CA ALA A 94 -13.12 -20.08 11.78
C ALA A 94 -12.79 -19.99 10.29
N THR A 95 -13.80 -20.15 9.43
CA THR A 95 -13.70 -19.91 8.00
C THR A 95 -14.69 -18.81 7.63
N THR A 96 -14.27 -17.89 6.76
CA THR A 96 -15.14 -16.86 6.22
C THR A 96 -16.18 -17.49 5.29
N LYS A 97 -17.23 -16.74 4.94
CA LYS A 97 -17.94 -16.98 3.68
C LYS A 97 -17.03 -16.61 2.53
N GLN A 98 -17.39 -17.02 1.31
CA GLN A 98 -16.68 -16.64 0.10
C GLN A 98 -16.50 -15.12 0.05
N LEU A 99 -15.27 -14.69 -0.10
CA LEU A 99 -14.89 -13.27 -0.19
C LEU A 99 -14.83 -12.81 -1.63
N VAL A 100 -15.02 -11.51 -1.84
CA VAL A 100 -14.65 -10.88 -3.11
C VAL A 100 -13.12 -10.91 -3.21
N PRO A 101 -12.51 -11.27 -4.37
CA PRO A 101 -11.08 -11.16 -4.57
C PRO A 101 -10.58 -9.74 -4.29
N GLU A 102 -9.78 -9.58 -3.22
CA GLU A 102 -9.31 -8.28 -2.72
C GLU A 102 -8.31 -8.47 -1.55
N THR A 103 -7.69 -7.39 -1.11
CA THR A 103 -6.87 -7.33 0.10
C THR A 103 -7.70 -6.85 1.29
N TYR A 104 -7.63 -7.59 2.39
CA TYR A 104 -8.37 -7.36 3.64
C TYR A 104 -7.42 -7.14 4.81
N THR A 105 -7.87 -6.33 5.78
CA THR A 105 -7.20 -6.23 7.07
C THR A 105 -7.94 -7.06 8.11
N TYR A 106 -7.20 -7.72 9.01
CA TYR A 106 -7.79 -8.50 10.10
C TYR A 106 -6.97 -8.44 11.39
N CYS A 107 -7.58 -8.83 12.49
CA CYS A 107 -6.91 -9.15 13.75
C CYS A 107 -7.74 -10.16 14.56
N PHE A 108 -7.12 -10.81 15.54
CA PHE A 108 -7.86 -11.60 16.51
C PHE A 108 -8.45 -10.71 17.61
N ARG A 109 -9.57 -11.17 18.18
CA ARG A 109 -10.15 -10.60 19.39
C ARG A 109 -10.29 -11.72 20.43
N VAL A 110 -9.42 -11.68 21.45
CA VAL A 110 -9.31 -12.69 22.50
C VAL A 110 -9.82 -12.12 23.82
N ASN A 111 -10.84 -12.73 24.40
CA ASN A 111 -11.49 -12.28 25.63
C ASN A 111 -11.88 -10.78 25.61
N GLY A 112 -12.31 -10.28 24.44
CA GLY A 112 -12.70 -8.89 24.25
C GLY A 112 -11.59 -7.92 23.84
N LYS A 113 -10.32 -8.30 23.96
CA LYS A 113 -9.16 -7.46 23.57
C LYS A 113 -8.67 -7.80 22.19
N ARG A 114 -8.29 -6.78 21.39
CA ARG A 114 -7.63 -6.98 20.09
C ARG A 114 -6.23 -7.54 20.29
N LYS A 115 -5.84 -8.48 19.45
CA LYS A 115 -4.49 -9.04 19.36
C LYS A 115 -4.09 -9.15 17.90
N PRO A 116 -2.89 -8.69 17.51
CA PRO A 116 -2.37 -8.97 16.20
C PRO A 116 -2.13 -10.47 16.04
N ASP A 117 -2.10 -10.92 14.81
CA ASP A 117 -1.63 -12.23 14.44
C ASP A 117 -0.09 -12.21 14.33
N LEU A 118 0.58 -12.90 15.25
CA LEU A 118 2.05 -12.90 15.30
C LEU A 118 2.69 -13.82 14.25
N ASN A 119 1.90 -14.73 13.66
CA ASN A 119 2.37 -15.64 12.62
C ASN A 119 2.19 -15.07 11.20
N ASN A 120 1.66 -13.85 11.09
CA ASN A 120 1.54 -13.13 9.83
C ASN A 120 2.28 -11.78 9.93
N ASN A 121 3.41 -11.70 9.23
CA ASN A 121 4.22 -10.49 9.19
C ASN A 121 3.70 -9.43 8.22
N ASP A 122 2.74 -9.77 7.33
CA ASP A 122 2.10 -8.80 6.45
C ASP A 122 1.10 -7.98 7.25
N THR A 123 1.44 -6.72 7.48
CA THR A 123 0.73 -5.86 8.43
C THR A 123 0.57 -4.45 7.91
N ALA A 124 -0.44 -3.76 8.42
CA ALA A 124 -0.67 -2.34 8.17
C ALA A 124 -1.13 -1.62 9.43
N TRP A 125 -0.73 -0.36 9.54
CA TRP A 125 -1.28 0.51 10.55
C TRP A 125 -2.58 1.18 10.05
N GLN A 126 -3.60 1.11 10.89
CA GLN A 126 -4.82 1.88 10.72
C GLN A 126 -5.06 2.68 11.99
N MET A 127 -4.82 3.97 11.91
CA MET A 127 -4.76 4.85 13.08
C MET A 127 -3.72 4.31 14.09
N VAL A 128 -4.12 4.07 15.32
CA VAL A 128 -3.25 3.57 16.41
C VAL A 128 -3.20 2.04 16.53
N HIS A 129 -3.83 1.33 15.63
CA HIS A 129 -3.90 -0.13 15.67
C HIS A 129 -3.15 -0.76 14.51
N LYS A 130 -2.32 -1.74 14.82
CA LYS A 130 -1.69 -2.62 13.84
C LYS A 130 -2.66 -3.74 13.49
N TRP A 131 -2.87 -3.95 12.20
CA TRP A 131 -3.70 -5.00 11.61
C TRP A 131 -2.84 -5.90 10.76
N ASN A 132 -3.23 -7.16 10.65
CA ASN A 132 -2.62 -8.08 9.68
C ASN A 132 -3.36 -7.98 8.35
N ILE A 133 -2.68 -8.38 7.28
CA ILE A 133 -3.21 -8.34 5.92
C ILE A 133 -3.41 -9.77 5.42
N VAL A 134 -4.49 -9.99 4.68
CA VAL A 134 -4.71 -11.17 3.87
C VAL A 134 -5.22 -10.74 2.50
N SER A 135 -4.58 -11.22 1.44
CA SER A 135 -4.99 -10.98 0.05
C SER A 135 -5.62 -12.24 -0.53
N VAL A 136 -6.77 -12.07 -1.17
CA VAL A 136 -7.54 -13.10 -1.85
C VAL A 136 -7.50 -12.80 -3.34
N GLY A 137 -6.79 -13.63 -4.12
CA GLY A 137 -6.69 -13.53 -5.57
C GLY A 137 -7.93 -14.08 -6.28
N GLY A 138 -7.82 -14.24 -7.60
CA GLY A 138 -8.85 -14.83 -8.46
C GLY A 138 -9.53 -13.83 -9.40
N THR A 139 -8.98 -12.64 -9.51
CA THR A 139 -9.26 -11.70 -10.61
C THR A 139 -7.96 -11.01 -11.02
N PRO A 140 -7.79 -10.59 -12.29
CA PRO A 140 -6.56 -9.92 -12.74
C PRO A 140 -6.15 -8.76 -11.83
N GLN A 141 -7.12 -7.96 -11.38
CA GLN A 141 -6.86 -6.83 -10.47
C GLN A 141 -6.42 -7.29 -9.08
N ALA A 142 -7.05 -8.31 -8.49
CA ALA A 142 -6.74 -8.78 -7.15
C ALA A 142 -5.42 -9.57 -7.12
N ASP A 143 -5.07 -10.23 -8.22
CA ASP A 143 -3.83 -10.99 -8.35
C ASP A 143 -2.61 -10.06 -8.31
N LEU A 144 -2.73 -8.80 -8.75
CA LEU A 144 -1.70 -7.78 -8.58
C LEU A 144 -1.38 -7.45 -7.11
N TYR A 145 -2.25 -7.80 -6.17
CA TYR A 145 -2.03 -7.54 -4.74
C TYR A 145 -1.34 -8.70 -4.00
N LEU A 146 -1.16 -9.83 -4.69
CA LEU A 146 -0.47 -11.00 -4.16
C LEU A 146 1.04 -10.74 -4.09
N GLN A 147 1.70 -11.55 -3.26
CA GLN A 147 3.15 -11.47 -3.13
C GLN A 147 3.84 -11.85 -4.44
N PRO A 148 4.65 -10.98 -5.05
CA PRO A 148 5.36 -11.29 -6.28
C PRO A 148 6.51 -12.29 -6.03
N GLU A 149 6.91 -13.02 -7.07
CA GLU A 149 8.06 -13.93 -7.01
C GLU A 149 9.38 -13.17 -6.87
N ILE A 150 9.50 -12.06 -7.58
CA ILE A 150 10.67 -11.18 -7.56
C ILE A 150 10.27 -9.91 -6.82
N GLN A 151 11.14 -9.41 -5.97
CA GLN A 151 10.89 -8.21 -5.20
C GLN A 151 12.08 -7.27 -5.27
N GLY A 152 11.74 -5.98 -5.43
CA GLY A 152 12.67 -4.90 -5.17
C GLY A 152 12.89 -4.67 -3.67
N GLN A 153 13.52 -3.58 -3.36
CA GLN A 153 13.88 -3.21 -1.99
C GLN A 153 13.06 -2.01 -1.50
N LEU A 154 12.48 -2.12 -0.29
CA LEU A 154 11.88 -1.00 0.42
C LEU A 154 12.89 -0.44 1.43
N ILE A 155 13.30 0.81 1.23
CA ILE A 155 14.19 1.56 2.11
C ILE A 155 13.34 2.51 2.95
N GLN A 156 13.48 2.43 4.27
CA GLN A 156 12.90 3.39 5.21
C GLN A 156 13.99 4.32 5.70
N THR A 157 13.87 5.61 5.39
CA THR A 157 14.90 6.60 5.70
C THR A 157 14.29 7.96 6.05
N LYS A 158 15.13 8.96 6.19
CA LYS A 158 14.74 10.35 6.44
C LYS A 158 15.48 11.27 5.46
N TRP A 159 14.83 12.36 5.13
CA TRP A 159 15.40 13.46 4.35
C TRP A 159 15.19 14.78 5.10
N TYR A 160 16.05 15.76 4.83
CA TYR A 160 16.01 17.05 5.54
C TYR A 160 15.13 18.05 4.82
N ASP A 161 14.09 18.54 5.51
CA ASP A 161 13.20 19.61 5.10
C ASP A 161 13.74 20.95 5.63
N ARG A 162 14.31 21.75 4.73
CA ARG A 162 14.89 23.05 5.08
C ARG A 162 13.83 24.08 5.49
N ALA A 163 12.60 23.95 4.94
CA ALA A 163 11.53 24.90 5.22
C ALA A 163 11.02 24.81 6.67
N GLU A 164 10.92 23.60 7.20
CA GLU A 164 10.52 23.36 8.59
C GLU A 164 11.69 23.06 9.53
N ASN A 165 12.92 22.95 9.00
CA ASN A 165 14.14 22.62 9.76
C ASN A 165 14.01 21.31 10.55
N ILE A 166 13.48 20.25 9.89
CA ILE A 166 13.25 18.93 10.48
C ILE A 166 13.70 17.81 9.54
N TYR A 167 13.92 16.62 10.09
CA TYR A 167 14.02 15.40 9.29
C TYR A 167 12.66 14.76 9.12
N ARG A 168 12.22 14.58 7.86
CA ARG A 168 10.99 13.87 7.50
C ARG A 168 11.28 12.43 7.13
N ARG A 169 10.34 11.55 7.43
CA ARG A 169 10.40 10.15 7.01
C ARG A 169 9.98 10.01 5.57
N VAL A 170 10.59 9.03 4.91
CA VAL A 170 10.25 8.63 3.56
C VAL A 170 10.50 7.14 3.39
N ASN A 171 9.57 6.44 2.76
CA ASN A 171 9.76 5.11 2.24
C ASN A 171 10.10 5.22 0.75
N ILE A 172 11.18 4.56 0.34
CA ILE A 172 11.66 4.56 -1.04
C ILE A 172 11.69 3.11 -1.50
N TYR A 173 10.90 2.79 -2.52
CA TYR A 173 10.95 1.51 -3.19
C TYR A 173 11.91 1.61 -4.38
N LEU A 174 12.83 0.65 -4.44
CA LEU A 174 13.78 0.45 -5.53
C LEU A 174 13.39 -0.84 -6.26
N PRO A 175 13.24 -0.83 -7.60
CA PRO A 175 12.83 -2.01 -8.35
C PRO A 175 13.89 -3.12 -8.30
N ALA A 176 13.46 -4.36 -8.55
CA ALA A 176 14.36 -5.49 -8.65
C ALA A 176 15.45 -5.20 -9.69
N GLY A 177 16.69 -5.55 -9.36
CA GLY A 177 17.86 -5.26 -10.21
C GLY A 177 18.42 -3.84 -10.11
N TYR A 178 17.84 -2.98 -9.24
CA TYR A 178 18.46 -1.70 -8.93
C TYR A 178 19.83 -1.91 -8.27
N SER A 179 20.87 -1.27 -8.80
CA SER A 179 22.20 -1.20 -8.17
C SER A 179 22.51 0.24 -7.75
N ALA A 180 23.13 0.43 -6.59
CA ALA A 180 23.49 1.76 -6.11
C ALA A 180 24.45 2.46 -7.09
N PRO A 181 24.46 3.82 -7.14
CA PRO A 181 25.43 4.56 -7.93
C PRO A 181 26.87 4.14 -7.56
N SER A 182 27.71 3.85 -8.56
CA SER A 182 29.12 3.62 -8.30
C SER A 182 29.87 4.96 -8.37
N LEU A 183 30.88 5.13 -7.51
CA LEU A 183 31.74 6.32 -7.53
C LEU A 183 32.58 6.43 -8.82
N GLU A 184 32.67 5.36 -9.60
CA GLU A 184 33.52 5.24 -10.79
C GLU A 184 32.79 5.52 -12.12
N GLY A 185 31.46 5.85 -12.07
CA GLY A 185 30.65 6.16 -13.24
C GLY A 185 30.84 5.12 -14.36
N ARG A 186 30.15 3.99 -14.29
CA ARG A 186 30.24 2.96 -15.33
C ARG A 186 29.34 3.35 -16.51
N ASP A 187 29.89 3.32 -17.71
CA ASP A 187 29.12 3.38 -18.95
C ASP A 187 28.06 2.29 -18.94
N GLY A 188 26.79 2.67 -19.20
CA GLY A 188 25.64 1.75 -19.23
C GLY A 188 24.81 1.66 -17.94
N GLU A 189 25.01 2.55 -16.97
CA GLU A 189 24.13 2.62 -15.80
C GLU A 189 22.69 3.01 -16.17
N ARG A 190 21.72 2.21 -15.72
CA ARG A 190 20.30 2.50 -15.95
C ARG A 190 19.80 3.54 -14.97
N PHE A 191 19.16 4.60 -15.46
CA PHE A 191 18.42 5.58 -14.69
C PHE A 191 16.92 5.23 -14.70
N TYR A 192 16.24 5.47 -13.59
CA TYR A 192 14.87 5.07 -13.38
C TYR A 192 13.92 6.26 -13.29
N PRO A 193 12.73 6.18 -13.91
CA PRO A 193 11.65 7.12 -13.64
C PRO A 193 11.31 7.14 -12.15
N VAL A 194 10.79 8.27 -11.66
CA VAL A 194 10.41 8.42 -10.23
C VAL A 194 8.94 8.78 -10.11
N LEU A 195 8.21 7.98 -9.31
CA LEU A 195 6.86 8.29 -8.87
C LEU A 195 6.88 8.79 -7.42
N TYR A 196 6.48 10.03 -7.18
CA TYR A 196 6.18 10.57 -5.85
C TYR A 196 4.74 10.23 -5.50
N LEU A 197 4.51 9.38 -4.47
CA LEU A 197 3.21 8.83 -4.15
C LEU A 197 2.74 9.25 -2.76
N LEU A 198 1.76 10.15 -2.71
CA LEU A 198 1.34 10.89 -1.53
C LEU A 198 0.15 10.24 -0.83
N HIS A 199 0.24 10.07 0.50
CA HIS A 199 -0.86 9.56 1.30
C HIS A 199 -1.91 10.64 1.60
N GLY A 200 -3.12 10.22 1.98
CA GLY A 200 -4.19 11.11 2.42
C GLY A 200 -4.12 11.43 3.92
N ILE A 201 -5.14 12.11 4.40
CA ILE A 201 -5.26 12.41 5.84
C ILE A 201 -5.22 11.12 6.68
N ASN A 202 -4.63 11.20 7.85
CA ASN A 202 -4.39 10.06 8.74
C ASN A 202 -3.52 8.95 8.12
N GLY A 203 -2.81 9.26 7.03
CA GLY A 203 -1.79 8.41 6.47
C GLY A 203 -0.39 8.74 7.01
N TYR A 204 0.60 8.00 6.55
CA TYR A 204 2.02 8.13 6.85
C TYR A 204 2.84 7.49 5.72
N GLU A 205 4.15 7.57 5.75
CA GLU A 205 5.04 7.06 4.71
C GLU A 205 4.84 5.59 4.35
N GLY A 206 4.36 4.75 5.28
CA GLY A 206 4.06 3.34 5.07
C GLY A 206 2.69 3.04 4.46
N SER A 207 1.80 4.02 4.36
CA SER A 207 0.40 3.78 3.98
C SER A 207 0.26 3.10 2.62
N TRP A 208 1.03 3.52 1.62
CA TRP A 208 1.00 2.95 0.28
C TRP A 208 1.68 1.59 0.19
N SER A 209 2.82 1.39 0.87
CA SER A 209 3.51 0.09 0.88
C SER A 209 2.74 -0.99 1.64
N GLU A 210 1.98 -0.61 2.66
CA GLU A 210 1.18 -1.52 3.47
C GLU A 210 -0.23 -1.71 2.87
N ARG A 211 -1.17 -0.81 3.16
CA ARG A 211 -2.57 -0.92 2.69
C ARG A 211 -2.72 -0.70 1.18
N GLY A 212 -1.88 0.14 0.60
CA GLY A 212 -1.88 0.45 -0.84
C GLY A 212 -1.34 -0.68 -1.71
N ARG A 213 -0.57 -1.60 -1.16
CA ARG A 213 0.04 -2.73 -1.89
C ARG A 213 0.89 -2.28 -3.09
N VAL A 214 1.46 -1.08 -3.03
CA VAL A 214 2.18 -0.49 -4.17
C VAL A 214 3.33 -1.36 -4.66
N ILE A 215 4.06 -2.02 -3.75
CA ILE A 215 5.20 -2.89 -4.10
C ILE A 215 4.69 -4.09 -4.91
N GLN A 216 3.65 -4.76 -4.41
CA GLN A 216 3.04 -5.90 -5.09
C GLN A 216 2.49 -5.51 -6.45
N ILE A 217 1.76 -4.38 -6.54
CA ILE A 217 1.19 -3.88 -7.79
C ILE A 217 2.31 -3.62 -8.82
N ILE A 218 3.34 -2.88 -8.45
CA ILE A 218 4.43 -2.52 -9.36
C ILE A 218 5.20 -3.76 -9.82
N GLU A 219 5.59 -4.64 -8.89
CA GLU A 219 6.37 -5.83 -9.27
C GLU A 219 5.57 -6.78 -10.16
N ASN A 220 4.28 -6.98 -9.88
CA ASN A 220 3.44 -7.81 -10.71
C ASN A 220 3.18 -7.16 -12.10
N LEU A 221 3.03 -5.83 -12.19
CA LEU A 221 2.93 -5.12 -13.47
C LEU A 221 4.25 -5.18 -14.26
N ILE A 222 5.40 -5.08 -13.61
CA ILE A 222 6.71 -5.25 -14.24
C ILE A 222 6.86 -6.68 -14.75
N ALA A 223 6.47 -7.68 -13.95
CA ALA A 223 6.55 -9.10 -14.35
C ALA A 223 5.67 -9.44 -15.56
N CYS A 224 4.60 -8.67 -15.79
CA CYS A 224 3.73 -8.79 -16.97
C CYS A 224 4.14 -7.85 -18.12
N ASP A 225 5.29 -7.19 -18.05
CA ASP A 225 5.76 -6.20 -19.04
C ASP A 225 4.76 -5.04 -19.27
N SER A 226 3.86 -4.78 -18.32
CA SER A 226 2.85 -3.71 -18.41
C SER A 226 3.42 -2.33 -18.11
N ILE A 227 4.47 -2.23 -17.31
CA ILE A 227 5.13 -0.97 -16.96
C ILE A 227 6.66 -1.08 -16.97
N THR A 228 7.32 0.06 -17.18
CA THR A 228 8.76 0.16 -17.01
C THR A 228 9.11 0.20 -15.51
N PRO A 229 10.17 -0.51 -15.06
CA PRO A 229 10.66 -0.41 -13.69
C PRO A 229 10.96 1.02 -13.28
N MET A 230 10.46 1.44 -12.12
CA MET A 230 10.57 2.80 -11.59
C MET A 230 10.86 2.82 -10.08
N ILE A 231 11.40 3.94 -9.60
CA ILE A 231 11.54 4.22 -8.17
C ILE A 231 10.25 4.85 -7.66
N VAL A 232 9.77 4.42 -6.48
CA VAL A 232 8.60 5.06 -5.82
C VAL A 232 9.01 5.69 -4.52
N VAL A 233 8.70 6.98 -4.39
CA VAL A 233 9.03 7.81 -3.23
C VAL A 233 7.75 8.14 -2.47
N MET A 234 7.64 7.67 -1.25
CA MET A 234 6.46 7.79 -0.38
C MET A 234 6.82 8.61 0.86
N PRO A 235 6.76 9.95 0.79
CA PRO A 235 7.07 10.80 1.93
C PRO A 235 5.94 10.83 2.96
N ASP A 236 6.26 11.11 4.22
CA ASP A 236 5.29 11.56 5.19
C ASP A 236 4.83 12.99 4.81
N CYS A 237 3.56 13.12 4.44
CA CYS A 237 2.94 14.38 4.03
C CYS A 237 2.38 15.20 5.20
N ASN A 238 2.50 14.71 6.43
CA ASN A 238 1.99 15.42 7.60
C ASN A 238 2.90 16.59 7.98
N THR A 239 2.29 17.65 8.51
CA THR A 239 3.01 18.80 9.08
C THR A 239 3.25 18.61 10.57
N GLY A 240 4.28 19.25 11.11
CA GLY A 240 4.60 19.19 12.55
C GLY A 240 4.98 17.80 13.04
N VAL A 241 5.59 16.99 12.20
CA VAL A 241 6.05 15.64 12.53
C VAL A 241 7.29 15.75 13.42
N HIS A 242 7.26 15.14 14.60
CA HIS A 242 8.43 15.01 15.45
C HIS A 242 9.25 13.80 15.03
N GLU A 243 10.56 13.99 14.87
CA GLU A 243 11.52 12.95 14.44
C GLU A 243 11.45 11.64 15.23
N ASP A 244 11.13 11.75 16.53
CA ASP A 244 11.18 10.64 17.47
C ASP A 244 9.87 9.86 17.60
N ARG A 245 8.80 10.28 16.95
CA ARG A 245 7.51 9.59 17.03
C ARG A 245 7.20 8.87 15.74
N PRO A 246 6.81 7.58 15.79
CA PRO A 246 6.28 6.90 14.63
C PRO A 246 5.12 7.71 14.05
N SER A 247 5.12 7.94 12.73
CA SER A 247 4.15 8.81 12.04
C SER A 247 2.70 8.44 12.34
N HIS A 248 2.41 7.13 12.52
CA HIS A 248 1.10 6.63 12.89
C HIS A 248 0.63 7.05 14.29
N HIS A 249 1.52 7.49 15.20
CA HIS A 249 1.16 8.06 16.51
C HIS A 249 0.77 9.54 16.45
N THR A 250 1.18 10.23 15.40
CA THR A 250 0.89 11.66 15.21
C THR A 250 -0.58 11.88 14.81
N LEU A 251 -1.27 10.83 14.36
CA LEU A 251 -2.62 10.86 13.81
C LEU A 251 -3.69 11.39 14.78
N TRP A 252 -3.60 11.08 16.08
CA TRP A 252 -4.60 11.54 17.05
C TRP A 252 -4.57 13.05 17.31
N ASN A 253 -3.40 13.65 17.32
CA ASN A 253 -3.25 15.09 17.53
C ASN A 253 -3.69 15.89 16.29
N ASN A 254 -3.57 15.29 15.10
CA ASN A 254 -3.84 15.95 13.83
C ASN A 254 -5.33 16.05 13.48
N VAL A 255 -6.17 15.11 13.92
CA VAL A 255 -7.62 15.13 13.63
C VAL A 255 -8.29 16.41 14.15
N TRP A 256 -7.89 16.90 15.32
CA TRP A 256 -8.44 18.13 15.93
C TRP A 256 -7.82 19.42 15.37
N HIS A 257 -6.66 19.33 14.71
CA HIS A 257 -5.97 20.46 14.10
C HIS A 257 -6.10 20.51 12.58
N TYR A 258 -6.92 19.64 12.01
CA TYR A 258 -7.11 19.45 10.57
C TYR A 258 -7.34 20.73 9.76
N PRO A 259 -8.13 21.72 10.19
CA PRO A 259 -8.27 22.96 9.43
C PRO A 259 -6.97 23.73 9.23
N ARG A 260 -5.99 23.58 10.15
CA ARG A 260 -4.65 24.19 10.02
C ARG A 260 -3.74 23.34 9.12
N LEU A 261 -3.72 22.02 9.30
CA LEU A 261 -2.92 21.09 8.48
C LEU A 261 -3.28 21.15 6.98
N CYS A 262 -4.52 21.46 6.66
CA CYS A 262 -4.96 21.65 5.28
C CYS A 262 -4.50 22.97 4.65
N ARG A 263 -4.03 23.92 5.43
CA ARG A 263 -3.54 25.22 4.98
C ARG A 263 -2.01 25.30 4.90
N ASP A 264 -1.32 24.41 5.61
CA ASP A 264 0.14 24.43 5.65
C ASP A 264 0.69 23.74 4.42
N HIS A 265 1.32 24.50 3.57
CA HIS A 265 1.96 24.09 2.31
C HIS A 265 3.35 23.47 2.53
N SER A 266 3.61 22.87 3.70
CA SER A 266 4.97 22.52 4.08
C SER A 266 5.64 21.51 3.14
N LEU A 267 4.93 20.42 2.76
CA LEU A 267 5.50 19.49 1.80
C LEU A 267 5.64 20.10 0.40
N GLU A 268 4.75 21.00 0.01
CA GLU A 268 4.83 21.70 -1.27
C GLU A 268 6.06 22.58 -1.36
N LEU A 269 6.50 23.17 -0.24
CA LEU A 269 7.74 23.95 -0.14
C LEU A 269 8.98 23.06 -0.05
N ALA A 270 8.87 21.95 0.65
CA ALA A 270 9.95 21.04 0.93
C ALA A 270 10.20 20.01 -0.20
N LEU A 271 9.32 19.94 -1.20
CA LEU A 271 9.46 18.94 -2.27
C LEU A 271 10.78 19.10 -3.06
N GLU A 272 11.27 20.31 -3.26
CA GLU A 272 12.56 20.53 -3.92
C GLU A 272 13.71 19.88 -3.15
N ASP A 273 13.67 19.94 -1.81
CA ASP A 273 14.66 19.28 -0.97
C ASP A 273 14.60 17.75 -1.11
N LEU A 274 13.39 17.20 -1.19
CA LEU A 274 13.19 15.77 -1.42
C LEU A 274 13.65 15.35 -2.82
N MET A 275 13.34 16.13 -3.86
CA MET A 275 13.84 15.88 -5.23
C MET A 275 15.36 15.95 -5.28
N GLN A 276 15.97 16.95 -4.65
CA GLN A 276 17.42 17.08 -4.58
C GLN A 276 18.05 15.90 -3.84
N TYR A 277 17.45 15.45 -2.74
CA TYR A 277 17.89 14.25 -2.04
C TYR A 277 17.84 13.01 -2.94
N MET A 278 16.77 12.84 -3.72
CA MET A 278 16.64 11.72 -4.67
C MET A 278 17.70 11.83 -5.78
N ASP A 279 17.88 13.00 -6.37
CA ASP A 279 18.82 13.25 -7.49
C ASP A 279 20.28 13.02 -7.09
N THR A 280 20.63 13.28 -5.82
CA THR A 280 22.00 13.11 -5.31
C THR A 280 22.29 11.73 -4.74
N THR A 281 21.24 10.97 -4.40
CA THR A 281 21.39 9.69 -3.68
C THR A 281 21.10 8.47 -4.55
N TYR A 282 20.20 8.61 -5.53
CA TYR A 282 19.70 7.51 -6.35
C TYR A 282 19.90 7.77 -7.85
N ARG A 283 19.87 6.71 -8.66
CA ARG A 283 19.92 6.81 -10.12
C ARG A 283 18.53 7.12 -10.67
N VAL A 284 18.16 8.37 -10.68
CA VAL A 284 16.87 8.88 -11.15
C VAL A 284 17.00 9.53 -12.52
N SER A 285 16.04 9.32 -13.40
CA SER A 285 15.93 9.98 -14.70
C SER A 285 15.16 11.30 -14.57
N ASP A 286 15.08 12.05 -15.68
CA ASP A 286 14.25 13.26 -15.74
C ASP A 286 12.75 12.98 -15.78
N GLN A 287 12.35 11.70 -15.92
CA GLN A 287 10.95 11.30 -15.90
C GLN A 287 10.44 11.25 -14.47
N ARG A 288 9.59 12.21 -14.12
CA ARG A 288 9.00 12.34 -12.80
C ARG A 288 7.48 12.38 -12.87
N TYR A 289 6.86 11.61 -12.03
CA TYR A 289 5.42 11.49 -11.87
C TYR A 289 5.05 11.77 -10.44
N ILE A 290 3.83 12.26 -10.21
CA ILE A 290 3.32 12.46 -8.86
C ILE A 290 1.88 11.97 -8.79
N ALA A 291 1.52 11.26 -7.72
CA ALA A 291 0.15 10.86 -7.49
C ALA A 291 -0.19 10.88 -6.01
N GLY A 292 -1.47 10.86 -5.68
CA GLY A 292 -1.90 10.78 -4.31
C GLY A 292 -3.41 10.60 -4.18
N PHE A 293 -3.86 10.22 -2.99
CA PHE A 293 -5.29 10.09 -2.72
C PHE A 293 -5.79 11.13 -1.72
N SER A 294 -7.07 11.54 -1.85
CA SER A 294 -7.73 12.43 -0.90
C SER A 294 -6.97 13.76 -0.72
N SER A 295 -6.50 14.08 0.49
CA SER A 295 -5.64 15.25 0.74
C SER A 295 -4.29 15.16 0.03
N GLY A 296 -3.72 13.96 -0.15
CA GLY A 296 -2.50 13.76 -0.93
C GLY A 296 -2.67 14.13 -2.41
N ALA A 297 -3.84 13.85 -2.98
CA ALA A 297 -4.17 14.30 -4.33
C ALA A 297 -4.23 15.84 -4.43
N ARG A 298 -4.73 16.51 -3.40
CA ARG A 298 -4.72 17.99 -3.35
C ARG A 298 -3.30 18.53 -3.28
N ILE A 299 -2.44 17.93 -2.44
CA ILE A 299 -1.02 18.30 -2.34
C ILE A 299 -0.35 18.09 -3.69
N ALA A 300 -0.57 16.95 -4.35
CA ALA A 300 -0.05 16.69 -5.70
C ALA A 300 -0.48 17.75 -6.72
N ALA A 301 -1.77 18.16 -6.70
CA ALA A 301 -2.27 19.22 -7.57
C ALA A 301 -1.60 20.59 -7.30
N ASN A 302 -1.36 20.93 -6.03
CA ASN A 302 -0.64 22.16 -5.68
C ASN A 302 0.82 22.10 -6.16
N ILE A 303 1.47 20.96 -5.99
CA ILE A 303 2.87 20.76 -6.40
C ILE A 303 3.02 20.93 -7.90
N VAL A 304 2.17 20.31 -8.73
CA VAL A 304 2.29 20.45 -10.18
C VAL A 304 1.93 21.86 -10.67
N ASN A 305 1.08 22.59 -9.96
CA ASN A 305 0.82 23.99 -10.24
C ASN A 305 2.01 24.89 -9.90
N ARG A 306 2.77 24.54 -8.86
CA ARG A 306 3.96 25.29 -8.44
C ARG A 306 5.18 24.98 -9.30
N TYR A 307 5.32 23.70 -9.73
CA TYR A 307 6.47 23.17 -10.45
C TYR A 307 6.03 22.46 -11.74
N PRO A 308 5.41 23.19 -12.70
CA PRO A 308 4.79 22.58 -13.87
C PRO A 308 5.79 21.87 -14.80
N ASP A 309 7.07 22.29 -14.79
CA ASP A 309 8.12 21.72 -15.63
C ASP A 309 8.82 20.49 -15.00
N LYS A 310 8.47 20.14 -13.78
CA LYS A 310 9.13 19.06 -13.04
C LYS A 310 8.45 17.69 -13.19
N PHE A 311 7.21 17.66 -13.72
CA PHE A 311 6.41 16.43 -13.78
C PHE A 311 5.79 16.25 -15.17
N GLN A 312 5.74 15.01 -15.64
CA GLN A 312 5.08 14.63 -16.89
C GLN A 312 3.61 14.24 -16.68
N ALA A 313 3.29 13.64 -15.52
CA ALA A 313 1.92 13.27 -15.21
C ALA A 313 1.58 13.44 -13.72
N VAL A 314 0.29 13.68 -13.44
CA VAL A 314 -0.26 13.73 -12.08
C VAL A 314 -1.48 12.84 -11.96
N GLY A 315 -1.46 11.91 -10.97
CA GLY A 315 -2.57 11.04 -10.61
C GLY A 315 -3.33 11.57 -9.39
N LEU A 316 -4.59 11.92 -9.56
CA LEU A 316 -5.45 12.50 -8.52
C LEU A 316 -6.56 11.50 -8.15
N PHE A 317 -6.33 10.73 -7.07
CA PHE A 317 -7.22 9.66 -6.63
C PHE A 317 -8.19 10.15 -5.56
N SER A 318 -9.49 10.12 -5.86
CA SER A 318 -10.53 10.67 -4.96
C SER A 318 -10.18 12.09 -4.44
N PRO A 319 -9.81 13.04 -5.30
CA PRO A 319 -9.25 14.31 -4.87
C PRO A 319 -10.25 15.18 -4.13
N VAL A 320 -9.77 15.86 -3.08
CA VAL A 320 -10.48 16.94 -2.40
C VAL A 320 -9.89 18.26 -2.88
N ILE A 321 -10.37 18.75 -4.04
CA ILE A 321 -9.84 19.92 -4.74
C ILE A 321 -10.74 21.13 -4.50
N TYR A 322 -10.14 22.25 -4.16
CA TYR A 322 -10.78 23.55 -4.06
C TYR A 322 -10.48 24.43 -5.28
N LYS A 323 -10.98 25.67 -5.29
CA LYS A 323 -10.84 26.57 -6.44
C LYS A 323 -9.36 26.94 -6.70
N GLU A 324 -8.59 27.02 -5.65
CA GLU A 324 -7.19 27.44 -5.65
C GLU A 324 -6.25 26.42 -6.35
N GLN A 325 -6.65 25.14 -6.39
CA GLN A 325 -5.87 24.07 -7.02
C GLN A 325 -6.09 23.94 -8.53
N ILE A 326 -6.94 24.80 -9.11
CA ILE A 326 -7.19 24.75 -10.55
C ILE A 326 -6.06 25.50 -11.26
N PRO A 327 -5.35 24.84 -12.19
CA PRO A 327 -4.29 25.48 -12.94
C PRO A 327 -4.82 26.71 -13.68
N GLN A 328 -4.11 27.81 -13.62
CA GLN A 328 -4.46 28.99 -14.40
C GLN A 328 -3.98 28.82 -15.85
N LYS A 329 -4.79 29.29 -16.80
CA LYS A 329 -4.49 29.19 -18.24
C LYS A 329 -3.12 29.81 -18.61
N SER A 330 -2.72 30.86 -17.92
CA SER A 330 -1.41 31.51 -18.08
C SER A 330 -0.23 30.63 -17.60
N GLN A 331 -0.46 29.74 -16.63
CA GLN A 331 0.55 28.81 -16.15
C GLN A 331 0.78 27.66 -17.14
N ILE A 332 -0.25 27.28 -17.89
CA ILE A 332 -0.21 26.17 -18.85
C ILE A 332 0.31 26.62 -20.22
N SER A 333 -0.12 27.81 -20.68
CA SER A 333 0.23 28.31 -22.02
C SER A 333 1.71 28.71 -22.16
N ASN A 334 2.41 28.98 -21.07
CA ASN A 334 3.80 29.42 -21.07
C ASN A 334 4.81 28.27 -20.87
N HIS A 335 4.34 27.05 -20.56
CA HIS A 335 5.22 25.90 -20.31
C HIS A 335 5.28 24.97 -21.51
N LYS A 336 6.50 24.59 -21.91
CA LYS A 336 6.76 23.65 -23.02
C LYS A 336 6.34 22.21 -22.67
N SER A 337 6.18 21.90 -21.39
CA SER A 337 5.72 20.57 -20.89
C SER A 337 4.24 20.59 -20.59
N GLN A 338 3.47 19.79 -21.28
CA GLN A 338 2.05 19.55 -20.99
C GLN A 338 1.93 18.43 -20.01
N ILE A 339 1.63 18.76 -18.73
CA ILE A 339 1.37 17.75 -17.70
C ILE A 339 0.11 16.98 -18.05
N SER A 340 0.18 15.65 -18.04
CA SER A 340 -0.98 14.77 -18.18
C SER A 340 -1.72 14.65 -16.85
N TYR A 341 -2.96 15.16 -16.78
CA TYR A 341 -3.82 15.07 -15.59
C TYR A 341 -4.69 13.83 -15.65
N HIS A 342 -4.62 12.98 -14.61
CA HIS A 342 -5.44 11.78 -14.46
C HIS A 342 -6.26 11.87 -13.20
N ILE A 343 -7.59 11.87 -13.31
CA ILE A 343 -8.52 12.12 -12.20
C ILE A 343 -9.43 10.90 -12.05
N TYR A 344 -9.51 10.37 -10.84
CA TYR A 344 -10.24 9.15 -10.54
C TYR A 344 -11.19 9.37 -9.36
N MET A 345 -12.45 8.92 -9.51
CA MET A 345 -13.49 9.05 -8.48
C MET A 345 -14.31 7.77 -8.34
N GLY A 346 -14.66 7.41 -7.11
CA GLY A 346 -15.69 6.41 -6.85
C GLY A 346 -17.09 7.01 -6.95
N ARG A 347 -18.05 6.32 -7.59
CA ARG A 347 -19.43 6.81 -7.71
C ARG A 347 -20.13 6.99 -6.38
N SER A 348 -19.73 6.23 -5.35
CA SER A 348 -20.21 6.34 -3.98
C SER A 348 -19.25 7.10 -3.06
N ASP A 349 -18.22 7.76 -3.61
CA ASP A 349 -17.28 8.57 -2.84
C ASP A 349 -17.99 9.80 -2.28
N MET A 350 -17.76 10.11 -0.99
CA MET A 350 -18.35 11.28 -0.34
C MET A 350 -17.94 12.60 -0.99
N PHE A 351 -16.83 12.62 -1.74
CA PHE A 351 -16.31 13.78 -2.46
C PHE A 351 -16.59 13.76 -3.96
N ILE A 352 -17.46 12.86 -4.46
CA ILE A 352 -17.75 12.71 -5.90
C ILE A 352 -18.11 14.05 -6.58
N ASN A 353 -18.91 14.88 -5.92
CA ASN A 353 -19.29 16.19 -6.45
C ASN A 353 -18.11 17.18 -6.52
N ASN A 354 -17.10 17.01 -5.67
CA ASN A 354 -15.88 17.80 -5.73
C ASN A 354 -15.05 17.40 -6.97
N GLY A 355 -14.84 16.11 -7.21
CA GLY A 355 -14.16 15.60 -8.40
C GLY A 355 -14.87 16.00 -9.71
N ARG A 356 -16.19 15.85 -9.78
CA ARG A 356 -17.00 16.28 -10.94
C ARG A 356 -16.89 17.78 -11.23
N ARG A 357 -16.86 18.62 -10.19
CA ARG A 357 -16.65 20.07 -10.35
C ARG A 357 -15.25 20.39 -10.87
N PHE A 358 -14.23 19.66 -10.38
CA PHE A 358 -12.87 19.84 -10.85
C PHE A 358 -12.73 19.43 -12.31
N HIS A 359 -13.22 18.26 -12.72
CA HIS A 359 -13.30 17.81 -14.11
C HIS A 359 -13.94 18.87 -15.02
N LYS A 360 -15.16 19.34 -14.67
CA LYS A 360 -15.86 20.39 -15.44
C LYS A 360 -15.05 21.67 -15.59
N ARG A 361 -14.27 22.06 -14.58
CA ARG A 361 -13.44 23.26 -14.61
C ARG A 361 -12.25 23.10 -15.53
N LEU A 362 -11.56 21.96 -15.50
CA LEU A 362 -10.46 21.66 -16.41
C LEU A 362 -10.96 21.69 -17.87
N THR A 363 -12.08 21.04 -18.15
CA THR A 363 -12.73 21.06 -19.47
C THR A 363 -13.03 22.50 -19.92
N LYS A 364 -13.64 23.32 -19.05
CA LYS A 364 -13.94 24.72 -19.36
C LYS A 364 -12.67 25.56 -19.59
N SER A 365 -11.59 25.22 -18.94
CA SER A 365 -10.29 25.90 -19.12
C SER A 365 -9.52 25.41 -20.34
N GLY A 366 -10.02 24.39 -21.06
CA GLY A 366 -9.36 23.80 -22.22
C GLY A 366 -8.10 23.01 -21.83
N ILE A 367 -8.06 22.45 -20.62
CA ILE A 367 -6.97 21.60 -20.12
C ILE A 367 -7.33 20.16 -20.44
N ASP A 368 -6.50 19.53 -21.25
CA ASP A 368 -6.66 18.10 -21.55
C ASP A 368 -6.37 17.25 -20.29
N HIS A 369 -7.24 16.27 -20.03
CA HIS A 369 -7.15 15.43 -18.85
C HIS A 369 -7.96 14.15 -19.01
N PHE A 370 -7.48 13.09 -18.39
CA PHE A 370 -8.23 11.84 -18.20
C PHE A 370 -9.14 11.95 -16.97
N TYR A 371 -10.39 11.52 -17.09
CA TYR A 371 -11.34 11.44 -15.98
C TYR A 371 -12.08 10.13 -15.98
N MET A 372 -12.03 9.42 -14.84
CA MET A 372 -12.71 8.13 -14.66
C MET A 372 -13.57 8.12 -13.38
N GLU A 373 -14.80 7.63 -13.52
CA GLU A 373 -15.65 7.24 -12.38
C GLU A 373 -15.81 5.73 -12.35
N SER A 374 -15.39 5.11 -11.25
CA SER A 374 -15.54 3.66 -11.02
C SER A 374 -16.65 3.37 -10.00
N GLU A 375 -17.04 2.11 -9.89
CA GLU A 375 -17.79 1.66 -8.72
C GLU A 375 -16.96 1.82 -7.45
N GLY A 376 -17.65 1.92 -6.29
CA GLY A 376 -17.02 2.03 -4.98
C GLY A 376 -16.97 3.45 -4.44
N ALA A 377 -16.20 3.64 -3.36
CA ALA A 377 -16.23 4.82 -2.51
C ALA A 377 -14.82 5.33 -2.20
N HIS A 378 -14.69 6.15 -1.14
CA HIS A 378 -13.42 6.70 -0.65
C HIS A 378 -12.61 5.65 0.11
N THR A 379 -12.07 4.63 -0.59
CA THR A 379 -11.50 3.42 0.01
C THR A 379 -10.18 2.98 -0.63
N TRP A 380 -9.40 2.19 0.10
CA TRP A 380 -8.15 1.62 -0.40
C TRP A 380 -8.34 0.74 -1.64
N ARG A 381 -9.47 0.03 -1.74
CA ARG A 381 -9.81 -0.74 -2.94
C ARG A 381 -9.81 0.14 -4.19
N ASN A 382 -10.48 1.29 -4.11
CA ASN A 382 -10.54 2.24 -5.22
C ASN A 382 -9.16 2.81 -5.54
N TRP A 383 -8.39 3.18 -4.52
CA TRP A 383 -7.06 3.79 -4.72
C TRP A 383 -6.04 2.80 -5.29
N ARG A 384 -6.13 1.50 -4.97
CA ARG A 384 -5.32 0.46 -5.64
C ARG A 384 -5.66 0.34 -7.13
N ILE A 385 -6.95 0.30 -7.48
CA ILE A 385 -7.41 0.29 -8.88
C ILE A 385 -6.91 1.53 -9.62
N TYR A 386 -7.01 2.69 -9.01
CA TYR A 386 -6.57 3.95 -9.63
C TYR A 386 -5.06 4.02 -9.81
N LEU A 387 -4.31 3.51 -8.84
CA LEU A 387 -2.86 3.40 -8.96
C LEU A 387 -2.47 2.49 -10.12
N THR A 388 -3.10 1.32 -10.24
CA THR A 388 -2.85 0.38 -11.35
C THR A 388 -3.10 1.04 -12.70
N ASP A 389 -4.31 1.60 -12.92
CA ASP A 389 -4.67 2.25 -14.20
C ASP A 389 -3.77 3.47 -14.50
N PHE A 390 -3.38 4.22 -13.46
CA PHE A 390 -2.44 5.35 -13.63
C PHE A 390 -1.06 4.88 -14.08
N LEU A 391 -0.51 3.84 -13.45
CA LEU A 391 0.80 3.27 -13.80
C LEU A 391 0.84 2.73 -15.23
N GLU A 392 -0.23 2.05 -15.67
CA GLU A 392 -0.34 1.51 -17.04
C GLU A 392 -0.49 2.60 -18.11
N ARG A 393 -0.76 3.85 -17.72
CA ARG A 393 -0.88 5.00 -18.63
C ARG A 393 0.38 5.86 -18.72
N LEU A 394 1.36 5.60 -17.86
CA LEU A 394 2.65 6.30 -17.89
C LEU A 394 3.56 5.74 -19.00
#